data_2d2a6148ae8871c38f53927a5c04479e
#
_entry.id   2d2a6148ae8871c38f53927a5c04479e
#
_cell.length_a   1.000
_cell.length_b   1.000
_cell.length_c   1.000
_cell.angle_alpha   90.00
_cell.angle_beta   90.00
_cell.angle_gamma   90.00
#
_symmetry.space_group_name_H-M   'P 1'
#
loop_
_entity.id
_entity.type
_entity.pdbx_description
1 polymer ?
#
loop_
_entity_poly.entity_id
_entity_poly.type
_entity_poly.pdbx_seq_one_letter_code
_entity_poly.pdbx_strand_id
1 'polypeptide(L)'
;ETYPKVKEYMNACIDRAKERGYILTEFKRRRYLPDINSRNATVRGYAERNAVNAPIQGTAADIIKVAMVAIDRRLREEQLQTKMILQVHDELNFSVPQRELDTVRHLVVEEMERAFSMRVPLLAECGDGANWLEAH
;
A
#
# COMPACT_ATOMS: atom_id res chain seq x y z
N GLU A 1 29.91 -3.35 -0.91
CA GLU A 1 28.45 -3.32 -0.68
C GLU A 1 27.75 -2.76 -1.91
N THR A 2 26.80 -3.51 -2.47
CA THR A 2 26.14 -3.15 -3.74
C THR A 2 25.18 -1.96 -3.60
N TYR A 3 24.58 -1.76 -2.41
CA TYR A 3 23.59 -0.70 -2.14
C TYR A 3 23.79 -0.04 -0.77
N PRO A 4 24.77 0.85 -0.60
CA PRO A 4 25.11 1.45 0.71
C PRO A 4 23.94 2.28 1.29
N LYS A 5 23.19 3.00 0.46
CA LYS A 5 22.04 3.80 0.89
C LYS A 5 20.88 2.99 1.46
N VAL A 6 20.73 1.73 1.05
CA VAL A 6 19.72 0.83 1.64
C VAL A 6 20.07 0.54 3.10
N LYS A 7 21.33 0.27 3.39
CA LYS A 7 21.80 0.03 4.76
C LYS A 7 21.67 1.28 5.64
N GLU A 8 22.02 2.45 5.10
CA GLU A 8 21.81 3.73 5.78
C GLU A 8 20.34 3.96 6.13
N TYR A 9 19.44 3.70 5.18
CA TYR A 9 17.99 3.79 5.42
C TYR A 9 17.52 2.85 6.52
N MET A 10 17.94 1.58 6.49
CA MET A 10 17.57 0.60 7.51
C MET A 10 18.02 1.03 8.91
N ASN A 11 19.28 1.47 9.04
CA ASN A 11 19.82 1.96 10.31
C ASN A 11 19.06 3.20 10.80
N ALA A 12 18.81 4.16 9.93
CA ALA A 12 18.03 5.35 10.26
C ALA A 12 16.59 5.07 10.70
N CYS A 13 15.95 4.02 10.17
CA CYS A 13 14.64 3.56 10.63
C CYS A 13 14.71 3.03 12.06
N ILE A 14 15.70 2.20 12.36
CA ILE A 14 15.91 1.61 13.70
C ILE A 14 16.23 2.71 14.72
N ASP A 15 17.14 3.62 14.41
CA ASP A 15 17.54 4.69 15.30
C ASP A 15 16.38 5.62 15.63
N ARG A 16 15.59 6.02 14.62
CA ARG A 16 14.36 6.81 14.84
C ARG A 16 13.33 6.07 15.69
N ALA A 17 13.19 4.75 15.47
CA ALA A 17 12.28 3.94 16.27
C ALA A 17 12.73 3.84 17.73
N LYS A 18 14.03 3.68 17.99
CA LYS A 18 14.62 3.66 19.34
C LYS A 18 14.43 4.99 20.09
N GLU A 19 14.56 6.10 19.37
CA GLU A 19 14.38 7.45 19.93
C GLU A 19 12.92 7.74 20.27
N ARG A 20 11.98 7.39 19.38
CA ARG A 20 10.58 7.82 19.43
C ARG A 20 9.62 6.78 19.99
N GLY A 21 10.00 5.50 19.99
CA GLY A 21 9.12 4.38 20.34
C GLY A 21 8.11 4.01 19.24
N TYR A 22 8.17 4.66 18.09
CA TYR A 22 7.31 4.39 16.93
C TYR A 22 8.00 4.75 15.63
N ILE A 23 7.44 4.26 14.53
CA ILE A 23 7.79 4.67 13.17
C ILE A 23 6.56 5.26 12.45
N LEU A 24 6.80 5.93 11.33
CA LEU A 24 5.77 6.58 10.51
C LEU A 24 5.73 5.99 9.11
N THR A 25 4.53 5.88 8.55
CA THR A 25 4.35 5.76 7.09
C THR A 25 4.57 7.12 6.43
N GLU A 26 4.63 7.17 5.09
CA GLU A 26 4.67 8.44 4.34
C GLU A 26 3.42 9.30 4.60
N PHE A 27 2.27 8.69 4.89
CA PHE A 27 1.02 9.36 5.30
C PHE A 27 1.00 9.76 6.78
N LYS A 28 2.14 9.65 7.49
CA LYS A 28 2.31 10.02 8.91
C LYS A 28 1.50 9.17 9.90
N ARG A 29 1.02 8.01 9.47
CA ARG A 29 0.40 7.05 10.37
C ARG A 29 1.47 6.39 11.24
N ARG A 30 1.22 6.33 12.56
CA ARG A 30 2.15 5.78 13.54
C ARG A 30 1.98 4.28 13.70
N ARG A 31 3.11 3.57 13.79
CA ARG A 31 3.19 2.21 14.31
C ARG A 31 4.10 2.19 15.54
N TYR A 32 3.53 1.91 16.69
CA TYR A 32 4.27 1.82 17.95
C TYR A 32 5.08 0.52 18.00
N LEU A 33 6.28 0.61 18.57
CA LEU A 33 7.24 -0.48 18.73
C LEU A 33 7.73 -0.53 20.19
N PRO A 34 6.89 -0.98 21.13
CA PRO A 34 7.22 -0.96 22.56
C PRO A 34 8.49 -1.76 22.90
N ASP A 35 8.77 -2.78 22.11
CA ASP A 35 9.89 -3.70 22.33
C ASP A 35 11.20 -3.26 21.68
N ILE A 36 11.25 -2.09 21.04
CA ILE A 36 12.42 -1.64 20.27
C ILE A 36 13.68 -1.49 21.12
N ASN A 37 13.52 -1.20 22.41
CA ASN A 37 14.59 -1.06 23.39
C ASN A 37 14.67 -2.25 24.38
N SER A 38 14.04 -3.39 24.06
CA SER A 38 14.06 -4.58 24.90
C SER A 38 15.47 -5.09 25.16
N ARG A 39 15.75 -5.52 26.40
CA ARG A 39 17.01 -6.18 26.77
C ARG A 39 17.15 -7.57 26.15
N ASN A 40 16.02 -8.22 25.83
CA ASN A 40 16.02 -9.50 25.14
C ASN A 40 16.35 -9.28 23.65
N ALA A 41 17.47 -9.85 23.20
CA ALA A 41 17.97 -9.67 21.84
C ALA A 41 17.00 -10.19 20.77
N THR A 42 16.30 -11.29 21.03
CA THR A 42 15.32 -11.88 20.08
C THR A 42 14.11 -10.95 19.91
N VAL A 43 13.55 -10.46 21.02
CA VAL A 43 12.41 -9.55 21.03
C VAL A 43 12.78 -8.22 20.36
N ARG A 44 13.93 -7.67 20.72
CA ARG A 44 14.45 -6.44 20.09
C ARG A 44 14.68 -6.62 18.60
N GLY A 45 15.29 -7.72 18.17
CA GLY A 45 15.53 -8.00 16.74
C GLY A 45 14.24 -8.10 15.93
N TYR A 46 13.16 -8.62 16.51
CA TYR A 46 11.84 -8.60 15.87
C TYR A 46 11.31 -7.16 15.71
N ALA A 47 11.42 -6.34 16.75
CA ALA A 47 11.02 -4.93 16.70
C ALA A 47 11.85 -4.13 15.68
N GLU A 48 13.17 -4.37 15.60
CA GLU A 48 14.06 -3.73 14.62
C GLU A 48 13.68 -4.09 13.17
N ARG A 49 13.33 -5.34 12.88
CA ARG A 49 12.80 -5.73 11.57
C ARG A 49 11.49 -5.02 11.25
N ASN A 50 10.60 -4.90 12.22
CA ASN A 50 9.36 -4.14 12.04
C ASN A 50 9.61 -2.63 11.83
N ALA A 51 10.63 -2.05 12.47
CA ALA A 51 11.00 -0.65 12.27
C ALA A 51 11.41 -0.36 10.82
N VAL A 52 12.03 -1.32 10.14
CA VAL A 52 12.43 -1.20 8.73
C VAL A 52 11.26 -1.49 7.78
N ASN A 53 10.50 -2.55 8.04
CA ASN A 53 9.45 -3.01 7.12
C ASN A 53 8.17 -2.17 7.18
N ALA A 54 7.78 -1.72 8.38
CA ALA A 54 6.48 -1.09 8.57
C ALA A 54 6.33 0.29 7.87
N PRO A 55 7.35 1.13 7.67
CA PRO A 55 7.23 2.32 6.83
C PRO A 55 6.82 1.98 5.40
N ILE A 56 7.41 0.94 4.81
CA ILE A 56 7.16 0.50 3.43
C ILE A 56 5.80 -0.18 3.32
N GLN A 57 5.57 -1.25 4.08
CA GLN A 57 4.30 -1.98 4.06
C GLN A 57 3.12 -1.13 4.50
N GLY A 58 3.34 -0.27 5.52
CA GLY A 58 2.31 0.64 5.99
C GLY A 58 1.96 1.70 4.95
N THR A 59 2.95 2.25 4.24
CA THR A 59 2.71 3.19 3.14
C THR A 59 1.96 2.53 1.99
N ALA A 60 2.33 1.31 1.60
CA ALA A 60 1.58 0.55 0.59
C ALA A 60 0.11 0.36 0.98
N ALA A 61 -0.15 -0.03 2.24
CA ALA A 61 -1.52 -0.14 2.75
C ALA A 61 -2.28 1.19 2.80
N ASP A 62 -1.60 2.31 2.99
CA ASP A 62 -2.21 3.63 2.95
C ASP A 62 -2.53 4.06 1.51
N ILE A 63 -1.65 3.79 0.56
CA ILE A 63 -1.84 4.06 -0.87
C ILE A 63 -3.09 3.34 -1.39
N ILE A 64 -3.22 2.04 -1.13
CA ILE A 64 -4.37 1.26 -1.61
C ILE A 64 -5.69 1.80 -1.03
N LYS A 65 -5.71 2.25 0.22
CA LYS A 65 -6.90 2.86 0.83
C LYS A 65 -7.26 4.20 0.21
N VAL A 66 -6.28 5.02 -0.12
CA VAL A 66 -6.51 6.30 -0.83
C VAL A 66 -7.09 6.02 -2.21
N ALA A 67 -6.51 5.05 -2.94
CA ALA A 67 -7.05 4.61 -4.23
C ALA A 67 -8.49 4.12 -4.11
N MET A 68 -8.80 3.26 -3.14
CA MET A 68 -10.16 2.75 -2.90
C MET A 68 -11.18 3.86 -2.71
N VAL A 69 -10.85 4.87 -1.90
CA VAL A 69 -11.75 6.02 -1.64
C VAL A 69 -11.95 6.85 -2.91
N ALA A 70 -10.88 7.09 -3.67
CA ALA A 70 -10.97 7.84 -4.93
C ALA A 70 -11.80 7.11 -5.99
N ILE A 71 -11.57 5.81 -6.14
CA ILE A 71 -12.31 4.95 -7.07
C ILE A 71 -13.80 4.91 -6.70
N ASP A 72 -14.14 4.64 -5.41
CA ASP A 72 -15.55 4.60 -4.96
C ASP A 72 -16.27 5.92 -5.23
N ARG A 73 -15.60 7.05 -4.98
CA ARG A 73 -16.14 8.37 -5.29
C ARG A 73 -16.43 8.52 -6.79
N ARG A 74 -15.46 8.21 -7.66
CA ARG A 74 -15.65 8.32 -9.11
C ARG A 74 -16.72 7.38 -9.66
N LEU A 75 -16.79 6.14 -9.17
CA LEU A 75 -17.86 5.21 -9.56
C LEU A 75 -19.25 5.80 -9.28
N ARG A 76 -19.41 6.51 -8.15
CA ARG A 76 -20.68 7.17 -7.81
C ARG A 76 -20.93 8.43 -8.65
N GLU A 77 -19.93 9.29 -8.83
CA GLU A 77 -20.03 10.53 -9.62
C GLU A 77 -20.37 10.24 -11.09
N GLU A 78 -19.79 9.19 -11.66
CA GLU A 78 -20.04 8.74 -13.03
C GLU A 78 -21.27 7.81 -13.14
N GLN A 79 -22.00 7.58 -12.03
CA GLN A 79 -23.21 6.74 -11.94
C GLN A 79 -23.04 5.33 -12.49
N LEU A 80 -21.83 4.76 -12.32
CA LEU A 80 -21.52 3.40 -12.76
C LEU A 80 -22.17 2.35 -11.84
N GLN A 81 -22.55 1.22 -12.41
CA GLN A 81 -23.12 0.09 -11.66
C GLN A 81 -22.06 -0.86 -11.11
N THR A 82 -20.82 -0.66 -11.50
CA THR A 82 -19.65 -1.37 -11.01
C THR A 82 -19.53 -1.30 -9.50
N LYS A 83 -19.15 -2.41 -8.88
CA LYS A 83 -18.94 -2.51 -7.43
C LYS A 83 -17.53 -3.00 -7.12
N MET A 84 -16.83 -2.29 -6.25
CA MET A 84 -15.63 -2.80 -5.60
C MET A 84 -16.07 -3.86 -4.57
N ILE A 85 -15.61 -5.09 -4.71
CA ILE A 85 -16.11 -6.23 -3.93
C ILE A 85 -15.10 -6.82 -2.96
N LEU A 86 -13.80 -6.72 -3.27
CA LEU A 86 -12.77 -7.36 -2.47
C LEU A 86 -11.43 -6.63 -2.62
N GLN A 87 -10.66 -6.60 -1.54
CA GLN A 87 -9.24 -6.25 -1.54
C GLN A 87 -8.43 -7.45 -1.06
N VAL A 88 -7.42 -7.85 -1.83
CA VAL A 88 -6.49 -8.92 -1.46
C VAL A 88 -5.07 -8.36 -1.61
N HIS A 89 -4.36 -8.17 -0.49
CA HIS A 89 -3.02 -7.55 -0.47
C HIS A 89 -2.99 -6.17 -1.14
N ASP A 90 -2.45 -6.09 -2.37
CA ASP A 90 -2.33 -4.90 -3.21
C ASP A 90 -3.27 -4.91 -4.42
N GLU A 91 -4.18 -5.86 -4.48
CA GLU A 91 -5.18 -6.01 -5.52
C GLU A 91 -6.56 -5.50 -5.09
N LEU A 92 -7.27 -4.91 -6.05
CA LEU A 92 -8.67 -4.53 -5.91
C LEU A 92 -9.51 -5.30 -6.94
N ASN A 93 -10.54 -5.97 -6.47
CA ASN A 93 -11.44 -6.75 -7.30
C ASN A 93 -12.79 -6.05 -7.43
N PHE A 94 -13.32 -6.07 -8.66
CA PHE A 94 -14.55 -5.38 -9.02
C PHE A 94 -15.51 -6.33 -9.72
N SER A 95 -16.81 -6.17 -9.45
CA SER A 95 -17.87 -6.72 -10.29
C SER A 95 -18.28 -5.65 -11.29
N VAL A 96 -18.00 -5.88 -12.57
CA VAL A 96 -18.15 -4.88 -13.63
C VAL A 96 -19.14 -5.36 -14.68
N PRO A 97 -20.23 -4.60 -14.96
CA PRO A 97 -21.07 -4.87 -16.12
C PRO A 97 -20.25 -4.74 -17.41
N GLN A 98 -20.43 -5.67 -18.35
CA GLN A 98 -19.65 -5.72 -19.60
C GLN A 98 -19.58 -4.38 -20.35
N ARG A 99 -20.67 -3.61 -20.34
CA ARG A 99 -20.74 -2.28 -20.98
C ARG A 99 -19.87 -1.21 -20.33
N GLU A 100 -19.45 -1.42 -19.08
CA GLU A 100 -18.65 -0.47 -18.29
C GLU A 100 -17.15 -0.83 -18.26
N LEU A 101 -16.77 -1.99 -18.81
CA LEU A 101 -15.46 -2.59 -18.63
C LEU A 101 -14.31 -1.65 -19.00
N ASP A 102 -14.36 -1.06 -20.21
CA ASP A 102 -13.29 -0.17 -20.68
C ASP A 102 -13.21 1.11 -19.83
N THR A 103 -14.37 1.70 -19.50
CA THR A 103 -14.44 2.90 -18.65
C THR A 103 -13.85 2.63 -17.27
N VAL A 104 -14.27 1.54 -16.64
CA VAL A 104 -13.83 1.16 -15.29
C VAL A 104 -12.35 0.81 -15.28
N ARG A 105 -11.86 0.10 -16.28
CA ARG A 105 -10.43 -0.20 -16.43
C ARG A 105 -9.58 1.06 -16.40
N HIS A 106 -9.89 2.06 -17.22
CA HIS A 106 -9.18 3.33 -17.25
C HIS A 106 -9.28 4.09 -15.93
N LEU A 107 -10.48 4.17 -15.37
CA LEU A 107 -10.76 4.85 -14.10
C LEU A 107 -9.94 4.24 -12.96
N VAL A 108 -9.96 2.91 -12.81
CA VAL A 108 -9.29 2.21 -11.71
C VAL A 108 -7.77 2.35 -11.83
N VAL A 109 -7.20 2.12 -13.00
CA VAL A 109 -5.75 2.26 -13.24
C VAL A 109 -5.31 3.69 -12.94
N GLU A 110 -6.03 4.70 -13.46
CA GLU A 110 -5.73 6.11 -13.23
C GLU A 110 -5.73 6.47 -11.74
N GLU A 111 -6.75 6.07 -10.98
CA GLU A 111 -6.85 6.39 -9.56
C GLU A 111 -5.82 5.63 -8.71
N MET A 112 -5.48 4.40 -9.07
CA MET A 112 -4.43 3.65 -8.38
C MET A 112 -3.05 4.28 -8.61
N GLU A 113 -2.71 4.64 -9.84
CA GLU A 113 -1.42 5.24 -10.18
C GLU A 113 -1.26 6.66 -9.60
N ARG A 114 -2.36 7.40 -9.46
CA ARG A 114 -2.38 8.76 -8.89
C ARG A 114 -2.51 8.80 -7.37
N ALA A 115 -2.76 7.67 -6.72
CA ALA A 115 -3.04 7.63 -5.29
C ALA A 115 -1.93 8.23 -4.41
N PHE A 116 -0.68 8.16 -4.88
CA PHE A 116 0.45 8.75 -4.20
C PHE A 116 1.57 9.14 -5.18
N SER A 117 2.08 10.36 -5.06
CA SER A 117 3.19 10.84 -5.90
C SER A 117 4.53 10.43 -5.31
N MET A 118 5.31 9.67 -6.08
CA MET A 118 6.66 9.24 -5.74
C MET A 118 7.65 9.57 -6.86
N ARG A 119 8.95 9.51 -6.56
CA ARG A 119 10.01 9.61 -7.57
C ARG A 119 10.04 8.41 -8.52
N VAL A 120 9.58 7.25 -8.06
CA VAL A 120 9.35 6.05 -8.87
C VAL A 120 7.86 5.99 -9.17
N PRO A 121 7.44 5.82 -10.44
CA PRO A 121 6.03 5.77 -10.80
C PRO A 121 5.36 4.54 -10.17
N LEU A 122 4.13 4.72 -9.70
CA LEU A 122 3.23 3.61 -9.42
C LEU A 122 2.65 3.14 -10.75
N LEU A 123 2.70 1.85 -11.00
CA LEU A 123 2.07 1.23 -12.17
C LEU A 123 1.03 0.23 -11.68
N ALA A 124 -0.16 0.29 -12.26
CA ALA A 124 -1.24 -0.64 -12.00
C ALA A 124 -1.55 -1.47 -13.24
N GLU A 125 -1.52 -2.78 -13.09
CA GLU A 125 -1.95 -3.72 -14.12
C GLU A 125 -3.42 -4.10 -13.90
N CYS A 126 -4.14 -4.35 -14.99
CA CYS A 126 -5.55 -4.70 -14.94
C CYS A 126 -5.84 -5.88 -15.84
N GLY A 127 -6.32 -6.98 -15.25
CA GLY A 127 -6.88 -8.14 -15.94
C GLY A 127 -8.40 -8.15 -15.82
N ASP A 128 -9.08 -8.85 -16.74
CA ASP A 128 -10.52 -9.13 -16.66
C ASP A 128 -10.83 -10.56 -17.12
N GLY A 129 -11.91 -11.12 -16.59
CA GLY A 129 -12.36 -12.46 -16.87
C GLY A 129 -13.75 -12.71 -16.30
N ALA A 130 -14.37 -13.84 -16.65
CA ALA A 130 -15.67 -14.22 -16.12
C ALA A 130 -15.63 -14.56 -14.62
N ASN A 131 -14.43 -14.84 -14.10
CA ASN A 131 -14.16 -15.11 -12.70
C ASN A 131 -12.74 -14.70 -12.34
N TRP A 132 -12.41 -14.71 -11.04
CA TRP A 132 -11.11 -14.26 -10.55
C TRP A 132 -9.91 -15.04 -11.12
N LEU A 133 -10.07 -16.35 -11.35
CA LEU A 133 -8.99 -17.17 -11.90
C LEU A 133 -8.66 -16.80 -13.36
N GLU A 134 -9.66 -16.38 -14.14
CA GLU A 134 -9.46 -15.95 -15.53
C GLU A 134 -8.91 -14.51 -15.62
N ALA A 135 -9.17 -13.69 -14.60
CA ALA A 135 -8.69 -12.32 -14.55
C ALA A 135 -7.22 -12.22 -14.08
N HIS A 136 -6.62 -13.33 -13.61
CA HIS A 136 -5.23 -13.46 -13.17
C HIS A 136 -4.38 -14.08 -14.30
#